data_dac6a71b2ea6503b65477b521bc49e6b
#
_entry.id   dac6a71b2ea6503b65477b521bc49e6b
#
_cell.length_a   1.000
_cell.length_b   1.000
_cell.length_c   1.000
_cell.angle_alpha   90.00
_cell.angle_beta   90.00
_cell.angle_gamma   90.00
#
_symmetry.space_group_name_H-M   'P 1'
#
loop_
_entity.id
_entity.type
_entity.pdbx_description
1 polymer ?
#
loop_
_entity_poly.entity_id
_entity_poly.type
_entity_poly.pdbx_seq_one_letter_code
_entity_poly.pdbx_strand_id
1 'polypeptide(L)'
;MKSLYFVAGLPRSGSTLLINILNQNPNILGAPVSSLCSIVNGVFTGWENIEANKEFPNDPAKKRVLKSIIENYHDTDKKIVFDKDRMWINKISLLEEVLQKEVKVICPVRNPAEILSSFEKMRRKYPSKLIGPDNGVSTIASRCLYYSGPEGVLGSAHALHKDAITYGYLDKLLFVDYNKLCSTPKMQIKRIYDFFELPKFNHDFNNIEQTEEYNDIVTGHVDLHKIRPQLEKQTTNCIEYLGLDLYEQYNREIFWDAWV
;
A
#
# COMPACT_ATOMS: atom_id res chain seq x y z
N MET A 1 11.93 -21.61 6.58
CA MET A 1 10.58 -21.01 6.65
C MET A 1 10.70 -19.60 6.11
N LYS A 2 9.78 -19.17 5.22
CA LYS A 2 9.76 -17.81 4.67
C LYS A 2 9.25 -16.83 5.74
N SER A 3 9.86 -15.66 5.83
CA SER A 3 9.31 -14.55 6.60
C SER A 3 8.40 -13.72 5.70
N LEU A 4 7.13 -13.62 6.05
CA LEU A 4 6.16 -12.82 5.28
C LEU A 4 5.84 -11.55 6.06
N TYR A 5 5.98 -10.42 5.38
CA TYR A 5 5.71 -9.07 5.84
C TYR A 5 4.75 -8.36 4.89
N PHE A 6 4.14 -7.27 5.35
CA PHE A 6 3.05 -6.62 4.65
C PHE A 6 3.35 -5.14 4.39
N VAL A 7 2.87 -4.64 3.26
CA VAL A 7 2.96 -3.22 2.90
C VAL A 7 1.57 -2.69 2.62
N ALA A 8 1.13 -1.75 3.43
CA ALA A 8 -0.20 -1.14 3.35
C ALA A 8 -0.09 0.38 3.39
N GLY A 9 0.07 1.00 2.24
CA GLY A 9 0.27 2.45 2.14
C GLY A 9 -0.95 3.20 1.61
N LEU A 10 -0.87 4.52 1.72
CA LEU A 10 -1.80 5.41 1.02
C LEU A 10 -1.63 5.27 -0.51
N PRO A 11 -2.66 5.57 -1.30
CA PRO A 11 -2.51 5.59 -2.76
C PRO A 11 -1.45 6.64 -3.15
N ARG A 12 -0.70 6.38 -4.22
CA ARG A 12 0.32 7.31 -4.74
C ARG A 12 1.42 7.71 -3.75
N SER A 13 1.64 6.95 -2.70
CA SER A 13 2.67 7.18 -1.68
C SER A 13 4.02 6.52 -1.98
N GLY A 14 4.23 6.02 -3.20
CA GLY A 14 5.50 5.41 -3.61
C GLY A 14 5.69 3.96 -3.16
N SER A 15 4.63 3.25 -2.78
CA SER A 15 4.72 1.84 -2.35
C SER A 15 5.31 0.92 -3.42
N THR A 16 5.00 1.12 -4.71
CA THR A 16 5.62 0.37 -5.81
C THR A 16 7.11 0.66 -5.92
N LEU A 17 7.52 1.92 -5.79
CA LEU A 17 8.92 2.32 -5.76
C LEU A 17 9.67 1.64 -4.61
N LEU A 18 9.11 1.69 -3.40
CA LEU A 18 9.68 1.05 -2.22
C LEU A 18 9.88 -0.46 -2.43
N ILE A 19 8.89 -1.15 -2.96
CA ILE A 19 8.97 -2.59 -3.27
C ILE A 19 10.10 -2.88 -4.25
N ASN A 20 10.24 -2.08 -5.31
CA ASN A 20 11.32 -2.29 -6.28
C ASN A 20 12.71 -1.98 -5.69
N ILE A 21 12.82 -1.03 -4.76
CA ILE A 21 14.07 -0.85 -3.99
C ILE A 21 14.38 -2.11 -3.17
N LEU A 22 13.41 -2.64 -2.43
CA LEU A 22 13.60 -3.85 -1.61
C LEU A 22 13.97 -5.06 -2.46
N ASN A 23 13.43 -5.19 -3.68
CA ASN A 23 13.74 -6.27 -4.62
C ASN A 23 15.19 -6.31 -5.11
N GLN A 24 15.99 -5.27 -4.91
CA GLN A 24 17.42 -5.32 -5.17
C GLN A 24 18.14 -6.32 -4.25
N ASN A 25 17.58 -6.60 -3.06
CA ASN A 25 18.12 -7.63 -2.19
C ASN A 25 17.73 -9.02 -2.69
N PRO A 26 18.70 -9.88 -3.06
CA PRO A 26 18.43 -11.20 -3.64
C PRO A 26 17.64 -12.13 -2.70
N ASN A 27 17.61 -11.88 -1.41
CA ASN A 27 16.85 -12.65 -0.43
C ASN A 27 15.39 -12.19 -0.26
N ILE A 28 15.01 -11.08 -0.90
CA ILE A 28 13.68 -10.47 -0.78
C ILE A 28 12.89 -10.67 -2.07
N LEU A 29 11.65 -11.13 -1.93
CA LEU A 29 10.59 -10.98 -2.91
C LEU A 29 9.64 -9.87 -2.44
N GLY A 30 9.63 -8.76 -3.11
CA GLY A 30 8.57 -7.77 -2.95
C GLY A 30 7.54 -7.94 -4.05
N ALA A 31 6.30 -8.17 -3.70
CA ALA A 31 5.18 -8.28 -4.63
C ALA A 31 4.45 -6.92 -4.72
N PRO A 32 4.68 -6.14 -5.78
CA PRO A 32 4.12 -4.79 -5.87
C PRO A 32 2.65 -4.76 -6.26
N VAL A 33 2.14 -5.85 -6.82
CA VAL A 33 0.72 -6.14 -7.00
C VAL A 33 0.49 -7.58 -6.56
N SER A 34 -0.53 -7.81 -5.73
CA SER A 34 -0.87 -9.11 -5.21
C SER A 34 -2.39 -9.24 -5.05
N SER A 35 -2.93 -10.41 -5.33
CA SER A 35 -4.33 -10.74 -5.01
C SER A 35 -4.47 -11.49 -3.68
N LEU A 36 -3.37 -11.73 -2.95
CA LEU A 36 -3.39 -12.52 -1.73
C LEU A 36 -4.36 -11.96 -0.68
N CYS A 37 -4.32 -10.66 -0.43
CA CYS A 37 -5.22 -10.02 0.53
C CYS A 37 -6.70 -10.22 0.16
N SER A 38 -7.03 -10.06 -1.12
CA SER A 38 -8.40 -10.25 -1.62
C SER A 38 -8.85 -11.71 -1.51
N ILE A 39 -7.97 -12.68 -1.81
CA ILE A 39 -8.24 -14.12 -1.67
C ILE A 39 -8.48 -14.46 -0.20
N VAL A 40 -7.58 -14.02 0.70
CA VAL A 40 -7.73 -14.22 2.15
C VAL A 40 -9.04 -13.64 2.65
N ASN A 41 -9.39 -12.42 2.24
CA ASN A 41 -10.66 -11.79 2.60
C ASN A 41 -11.87 -12.57 2.06
N GLY A 42 -11.81 -13.01 0.79
CA GLY A 42 -12.87 -13.79 0.17
C GLY A 42 -13.12 -15.12 0.89
N VAL A 43 -12.07 -15.84 1.24
CA VAL A 43 -12.17 -17.08 2.02
C VAL A 43 -12.69 -16.79 3.42
N PHE A 44 -12.16 -15.75 4.09
CA PHE A 44 -12.55 -15.39 5.45
C PHE A 44 -14.04 -15.04 5.54
N THR A 45 -14.54 -14.18 4.64
CA THR A 45 -15.95 -13.74 4.64
C THR A 45 -16.90 -14.76 4.01
N GLY A 46 -16.42 -15.54 3.03
CA GLY A 46 -17.21 -16.56 2.35
C GLY A 46 -17.37 -17.85 3.16
N TRP A 47 -16.48 -18.12 4.10
CA TRP A 47 -16.46 -19.38 4.87
C TRP A 47 -17.80 -19.68 5.54
N GLU A 48 -18.37 -18.69 6.20
CA GLU A 48 -19.64 -18.82 6.94
C GLU A 48 -20.87 -18.80 6.03
N ASN A 49 -20.72 -18.50 4.75
CA ASN A 49 -21.80 -18.58 3.78
C ASN A 49 -22.00 -19.99 3.22
N ILE A 50 -21.02 -20.89 3.43
CA ILE A 50 -21.12 -22.30 3.04
C ILE A 50 -22.04 -23.01 4.03
N GLU A 51 -23.11 -23.66 3.52
CA GLU A 51 -24.14 -24.29 4.33
C GLU A 51 -23.58 -25.29 5.34
N ALA A 52 -22.68 -26.18 4.89
CA ALA A 52 -22.02 -27.14 5.77
C ALA A 52 -21.24 -26.49 6.94
N ASN A 53 -20.66 -25.31 6.72
CA ASN A 53 -19.94 -24.60 7.77
C ASN A 53 -20.87 -23.87 8.74
N LYS A 54 -22.11 -23.55 8.33
CA LYS A 54 -23.14 -23.04 9.23
C LYS A 54 -23.67 -24.13 10.17
N GLU A 55 -23.91 -25.31 9.60
CA GLU A 55 -24.40 -26.47 10.37
C GLU A 55 -23.31 -27.05 11.31
N PHE A 56 -22.07 -27.07 10.82
CA PHE A 56 -20.91 -27.63 11.53
C PHE A 56 -19.75 -26.63 11.56
N PRO A 57 -19.78 -25.59 12.42
CA PRO A 57 -18.71 -24.61 12.53
C PRO A 57 -17.35 -25.26 12.76
N ASN A 58 -16.35 -24.92 11.95
CA ASN A 58 -15.01 -25.49 12.06
C ASN A 58 -13.95 -24.40 11.93
N ASP A 59 -13.83 -23.56 12.96
CA ASP A 59 -12.84 -22.47 13.04
C ASP A 59 -11.39 -22.96 12.92
N PRO A 60 -10.99 -24.10 13.52
CA PRO A 60 -9.65 -24.63 13.32
C PRO A 60 -9.34 -24.97 11.85
N ALA A 61 -10.30 -25.46 11.08
CA ALA A 61 -10.13 -25.72 9.65
C ALA A 61 -10.01 -24.41 8.87
N LYS A 62 -10.88 -23.42 9.16
CA LYS A 62 -10.82 -22.07 8.57
C LYS A 62 -9.41 -21.46 8.75
N LYS A 63 -8.88 -21.51 9.97
CA LYS A 63 -7.53 -20.98 10.28
C LYS A 63 -6.43 -21.73 9.51
N ARG A 64 -6.47 -23.06 9.44
CA ARG A 64 -5.49 -23.84 8.67
C ARG A 64 -5.53 -23.53 7.18
N VAL A 65 -6.73 -23.39 6.60
CA VAL A 65 -6.88 -23.03 5.17
C VAL A 65 -6.32 -21.64 4.91
N LEU A 66 -6.70 -20.63 5.71
CA LEU A 66 -6.17 -19.27 5.58
C LEU A 66 -4.66 -19.25 5.72
N LYS A 67 -4.11 -19.94 6.73
CA LYS A 67 -2.65 -20.06 6.93
C LYS A 67 -1.97 -20.68 5.71
N SER A 68 -2.52 -21.76 5.18
CA SER A 68 -1.97 -22.43 4.00
C SER A 68 -1.96 -21.52 2.77
N ILE A 69 -3.02 -20.75 2.56
CA ILE A 69 -3.08 -19.76 1.48
C ILE A 69 -1.98 -18.71 1.66
N ILE A 70 -1.90 -18.11 2.84
CA ILE A 70 -0.94 -17.03 3.12
C ILE A 70 0.51 -17.52 2.96
N GLU A 71 0.85 -18.68 3.47
CA GLU A 71 2.23 -19.21 3.46
C GLU A 71 2.68 -19.72 2.09
N ASN A 72 1.74 -20.17 1.23
CA ASN A 72 2.05 -20.81 -0.04
C ASN A 72 1.67 -20.02 -1.29
N TYR A 73 1.04 -18.85 -1.14
CA TYR A 73 0.63 -18.04 -2.28
C TYR A 73 1.80 -17.61 -3.17
N HIS A 74 2.90 -17.17 -2.57
CA HIS A 74 4.11 -16.81 -3.30
C HIS A 74 4.99 -18.02 -3.51
N ASP A 75 5.06 -18.52 -4.76
CA ASP A 75 6.00 -19.55 -5.17
C ASP A 75 7.39 -18.93 -5.36
N THR A 76 8.22 -19.04 -4.34
CA THR A 76 9.57 -18.46 -4.32
C THR A 76 10.49 -19.19 -3.34
N ASP A 77 11.77 -19.27 -3.66
CA ASP A 77 12.85 -19.73 -2.79
C ASP A 77 13.41 -18.62 -1.89
N LYS A 78 12.98 -17.39 -2.10
CA LYS A 78 13.42 -16.24 -1.32
C LYS A 78 12.98 -16.36 0.14
N LYS A 79 13.86 -15.91 1.03
CA LYS A 79 13.64 -16.07 2.49
C LYS A 79 12.67 -15.06 3.06
N ILE A 80 12.51 -13.91 2.41
CA ILE A 80 11.73 -12.77 2.86
C ILE A 80 10.76 -12.39 1.76
N VAL A 81 9.48 -12.23 2.11
CA VAL A 81 8.44 -11.78 1.19
C VAL A 81 7.77 -10.54 1.76
N PHE A 82 7.66 -9.49 0.96
CA PHE A 82 6.82 -8.32 1.22
C PHE A 82 5.61 -8.34 0.28
N ASP A 83 4.44 -8.59 0.81
CA ASP A 83 3.19 -8.55 0.05
C ASP A 83 2.52 -7.18 0.21
N LYS A 84 2.16 -6.55 -0.91
CA LYS A 84 1.59 -5.21 -0.92
C LYS A 84 0.11 -5.22 -1.26
N ASP A 85 -0.70 -4.86 -0.28
CA ASP A 85 -2.10 -4.48 -0.46
C ASP A 85 -2.51 -3.48 0.62
N ARG A 86 -3.29 -2.45 0.27
CA ARG A 86 -3.75 -1.42 1.22
C ARG A 86 -4.61 -1.98 2.35
N MET A 87 -5.31 -3.08 2.07
CA MET A 87 -6.22 -3.70 3.03
C MET A 87 -5.50 -4.53 4.10
N TRP A 88 -4.19 -4.79 3.98
CA TRP A 88 -3.46 -5.53 5.00
C TRP A 88 -3.49 -4.86 6.37
N ILE A 89 -3.57 -3.53 6.41
CA ILE A 89 -3.58 -2.79 7.68
C ILE A 89 -4.81 -3.12 8.55
N ASN A 90 -5.95 -3.45 7.96
CA ASN A 90 -7.14 -3.86 8.71
C ASN A 90 -7.22 -5.37 8.97
N LYS A 91 -6.18 -6.11 8.61
CA LYS A 91 -6.10 -7.57 8.80
C LYS A 91 -5.06 -7.98 9.85
N ILE A 92 -4.45 -7.04 10.57
CA ILE A 92 -3.38 -7.34 11.54
C ILE A 92 -3.85 -8.39 12.55
N SER A 93 -5.00 -8.18 13.20
CA SER A 93 -5.55 -9.15 14.17
C SER A 93 -5.79 -10.54 13.55
N LEU A 94 -6.41 -10.59 12.36
CA LEU A 94 -6.64 -11.85 11.64
C LEU A 94 -5.32 -12.55 11.30
N LEU A 95 -4.34 -11.80 10.81
CA LEU A 95 -3.04 -12.35 10.44
C LEU A 95 -2.30 -12.90 11.66
N GLU A 96 -2.32 -12.21 12.80
CA GLU A 96 -1.73 -12.68 14.06
C GLU A 96 -2.41 -13.95 14.56
N GLU A 97 -3.74 -13.98 14.50
CA GLU A 97 -4.52 -15.15 14.88
C GLU A 97 -4.23 -16.37 14.00
N VAL A 98 -4.13 -16.15 12.67
CA VAL A 98 -3.91 -17.24 11.70
C VAL A 98 -2.45 -17.70 11.69
N LEU A 99 -1.50 -16.76 11.72
CA LEU A 99 -0.07 -17.05 11.61
C LEU A 99 0.57 -17.41 12.96
N GLN A 100 -0.10 -17.12 14.07
CA GLN A 100 0.39 -17.32 15.45
C GLN A 100 1.76 -16.64 15.67
N LYS A 101 1.90 -15.41 15.17
CA LYS A 101 3.09 -14.57 15.32
C LYS A 101 2.73 -13.09 15.21
N GLU A 102 3.58 -12.24 15.75
CA GLU A 102 3.46 -10.80 15.56
C GLU A 102 3.52 -10.42 14.08
N VAL A 103 2.65 -9.49 13.68
CA VAL A 103 2.58 -8.97 12.32
C VAL A 103 3.01 -7.52 12.29
N LYS A 104 3.99 -7.22 11.44
CA LYS A 104 4.51 -5.87 11.21
C LYS A 104 4.18 -5.40 9.81
N VAL A 105 3.82 -4.12 9.65
CA VAL A 105 3.34 -3.54 8.40
C VAL A 105 4.12 -2.28 8.06
N ILE A 106 4.64 -2.17 6.84
CA ILE A 106 5.14 -0.90 6.32
C ILE A 106 3.95 -0.08 5.79
N CYS A 107 3.89 1.18 6.19
CA CYS A 107 2.85 2.13 5.78
C CYS A 107 3.47 3.29 4.98
N PRO A 108 3.68 3.14 3.65
CA PRO A 108 4.07 4.26 2.83
C PRO A 108 2.99 5.34 2.85
N VAL A 109 3.39 6.57 3.21
CA VAL A 109 2.50 7.72 3.36
C VAL A 109 2.98 8.89 2.51
N ARG A 110 2.06 9.79 2.18
CA ARG A 110 2.33 10.99 1.43
C ARG A 110 1.26 12.03 1.72
N ASN A 111 1.63 13.31 1.68
CA ASN A 111 0.70 14.42 1.88
C ASN A 111 -0.54 14.27 0.98
N PRO A 112 -1.78 14.37 1.52
CA PRO A 112 -3.01 14.20 0.76
C PRO A 112 -3.13 15.16 -0.43
N ALA A 113 -2.70 16.42 -0.30
CA ALA A 113 -2.70 17.35 -1.43
C ALA A 113 -1.77 16.88 -2.57
N GLU A 114 -0.61 16.28 -2.25
CA GLU A 114 0.28 15.70 -3.26
C GLU A 114 -0.31 14.46 -3.92
N ILE A 115 -1.03 13.63 -3.17
CA ILE A 115 -1.75 12.45 -3.71
C ILE A 115 -2.83 12.91 -4.70
N LEU A 116 -3.67 13.84 -4.30
CA LEU A 116 -4.75 14.38 -5.15
C LEU A 116 -4.18 15.07 -6.39
N SER A 117 -3.11 15.85 -6.24
CA SER A 117 -2.40 16.45 -7.38
C SER A 117 -1.83 15.39 -8.33
N SER A 118 -1.35 14.27 -7.81
CA SER A 118 -0.87 13.15 -8.63
C SER A 118 -2.01 12.53 -9.47
N PHE A 119 -3.22 12.39 -8.91
CA PHE A 119 -4.39 11.93 -9.66
C PHE A 119 -4.80 12.94 -10.74
N GLU A 120 -4.85 14.23 -10.42
CA GLU A 120 -5.17 15.27 -11.40
C GLU A 120 -4.14 15.35 -12.53
N LYS A 121 -2.85 15.21 -12.22
CA LYS A 121 -1.77 15.13 -13.20
C LYS A 121 -1.96 13.94 -14.15
N MET A 122 -2.31 12.77 -13.63
CA MET A 122 -2.60 11.58 -14.44
C MET A 122 -3.82 11.82 -15.35
N ARG A 123 -4.89 12.41 -14.81
CA ARG A 123 -6.09 12.74 -15.59
C ARG A 123 -5.79 13.71 -16.71
N ARG A 124 -5.02 14.77 -16.49
CA ARG A 124 -4.62 15.72 -17.53
C ARG A 124 -3.76 15.06 -18.62
N LYS A 125 -2.91 14.12 -18.22
CA LYS A 125 -2.06 13.38 -19.18
C LYS A 125 -2.85 12.38 -20.03
N TYR A 126 -3.89 11.78 -19.48
CA TYR A 126 -4.69 10.72 -20.10
C TYR A 126 -6.20 11.01 -19.99
N PRO A 127 -6.70 12.08 -20.63
CA PRO A 127 -8.09 12.52 -20.46
C PRO A 127 -9.14 11.53 -20.96
N SER A 128 -8.79 10.66 -21.90
CA SER A 128 -9.68 9.62 -22.45
C SER A 128 -9.76 8.37 -21.59
N LYS A 129 -8.91 8.23 -20.58
CA LYS A 129 -8.87 7.09 -19.66
C LYS A 129 -9.26 7.59 -18.27
N LEU A 130 -10.55 7.60 -18.03
CA LEU A 130 -11.15 8.19 -16.84
C LEU A 130 -10.78 7.38 -15.61
N ILE A 131 -10.07 8.05 -14.70
CA ILE A 131 -9.88 7.57 -13.34
C ILE A 131 -11.08 8.00 -12.53
N GLY A 132 -11.97 7.07 -12.21
CA GLY A 132 -13.18 7.31 -11.44
C GLY A 132 -14.47 7.26 -12.27
N PRO A 133 -15.62 7.17 -11.63
CA PRO A 133 -16.91 7.13 -12.33
C PRO A 133 -17.17 8.45 -13.07
N ASP A 134 -17.66 8.36 -14.28
CA ASP A 134 -18.03 9.50 -15.13
C ASP A 134 -19.17 10.34 -14.55
N ASN A 135 -19.88 9.83 -13.56
CA ASN A 135 -21.11 10.41 -13.07
C ASN A 135 -20.85 11.43 -11.96
N GLY A 136 -20.88 12.72 -12.33
CA GLY A 136 -20.93 13.83 -11.37
C GLY A 136 -19.59 14.38 -10.85
N VAL A 137 -18.45 13.79 -11.25
CA VAL A 137 -17.10 14.24 -10.83
C VAL A 137 -16.39 15.08 -11.89
N SER A 138 -17.07 16.07 -12.43
CA SER A 138 -16.58 16.90 -13.55
C SER A 138 -15.56 17.95 -13.13
N THR A 139 -15.66 18.50 -11.92
CA THR A 139 -14.77 19.54 -11.42
C THR A 139 -13.59 18.94 -10.62
N ILE A 140 -12.50 19.70 -10.46
CA ILE A 140 -11.38 19.30 -9.60
C ILE A 140 -11.85 19.09 -8.18
N ALA A 141 -12.69 19.99 -7.65
CA ALA A 141 -13.23 19.89 -6.29
C ALA A 141 -14.06 18.62 -6.08
N SER A 142 -14.96 18.29 -7.03
CA SER A 142 -15.77 17.07 -6.92
C SER A 142 -14.93 15.79 -6.99
N ARG A 143 -13.85 15.78 -7.78
CA ARG A 143 -12.89 14.65 -7.81
C ARG A 143 -12.08 14.53 -6.53
N CYS A 144 -11.61 15.65 -5.99
CA CYS A 144 -10.91 15.64 -4.70
C CYS A 144 -11.83 15.08 -3.61
N LEU A 145 -13.08 15.52 -3.55
CA LEU A 145 -14.08 15.01 -2.60
C LEU A 145 -14.36 13.51 -2.81
N TYR A 146 -14.47 13.06 -4.07
CA TYR A 146 -14.66 11.65 -4.41
C TYR A 146 -13.49 10.78 -3.90
N TYR A 147 -12.24 11.19 -4.17
CA TYR A 147 -11.07 10.41 -3.73
C TYR A 147 -10.85 10.45 -2.22
N SER A 148 -11.15 11.57 -1.55
CA SER A 148 -10.93 11.75 -0.11
C SER A 148 -12.14 11.37 0.75
N GLY A 149 -13.30 11.14 0.14
CA GLY A 149 -14.50 10.69 0.85
C GLY A 149 -14.37 9.30 1.45
N PRO A 150 -15.30 8.87 2.31
CA PRO A 150 -15.24 7.58 3.01
C PRO A 150 -15.07 6.37 2.09
N GLU A 151 -15.74 6.36 0.94
CA GLU A 151 -15.64 5.30 -0.07
C GLU A 151 -14.51 5.53 -1.08
N GLY A 152 -13.87 6.69 -1.01
CA GLY A 152 -12.78 7.07 -1.90
C GLY A 152 -11.49 6.34 -1.54
N VAL A 153 -10.64 6.14 -2.57
CA VAL A 153 -9.40 5.39 -2.43
C VAL A 153 -8.40 6.00 -1.44
N LEU A 154 -8.42 7.33 -1.27
CA LEU A 154 -7.60 8.03 -0.28
C LEU A 154 -8.29 8.05 1.08
N GLY A 155 -9.57 8.43 1.13
CA GLY A 155 -10.30 8.56 2.38
C GLY A 155 -10.43 7.23 3.13
N SER A 156 -10.80 6.15 2.43
CA SER A 156 -10.85 4.82 3.04
C SER A 156 -9.49 4.35 3.56
N ALA A 157 -8.42 4.51 2.76
CA ALA A 157 -7.07 4.15 3.20
C ALA A 157 -6.62 4.96 4.42
N HIS A 158 -6.92 6.27 4.43
CA HIS A 158 -6.59 7.17 5.55
C HIS A 158 -7.33 6.78 6.84
N ALA A 159 -8.62 6.43 6.72
CA ALA A 159 -9.42 5.93 7.84
C ALA A 159 -8.83 4.64 8.42
N LEU A 160 -8.50 3.65 7.58
CA LEU A 160 -7.90 2.39 8.03
C LEU A 160 -6.59 2.58 8.79
N HIS A 161 -5.75 3.54 8.39
CA HIS A 161 -4.52 3.84 9.13
C HIS A 161 -4.81 4.46 10.50
N LYS A 162 -5.77 5.39 10.58
CA LYS A 162 -6.22 5.97 11.86
C LYS A 162 -6.83 4.91 12.77
N ASP A 163 -7.66 4.04 12.23
CA ASP A 163 -8.27 2.94 12.97
C ASP A 163 -7.21 2.00 13.55
N ALA A 164 -6.20 1.62 12.75
CA ALA A 164 -5.12 0.76 13.24
C ALA A 164 -4.36 1.40 14.43
N ILE A 165 -4.13 2.71 14.40
CA ILE A 165 -3.54 3.44 15.54
C ILE A 165 -4.48 3.43 16.74
N THR A 166 -5.77 3.70 16.52
CA THR A 166 -6.81 3.72 17.57
C THR A 166 -6.97 2.36 18.23
N TYR A 167 -6.82 1.27 17.47
CA TYR A 167 -6.83 -0.10 17.99
C TYR A 167 -5.52 -0.52 18.65
N GLY A 168 -4.54 0.38 18.79
CA GLY A 168 -3.29 0.12 19.52
C GLY A 168 -2.23 -0.62 18.73
N TYR A 169 -2.27 -0.60 17.38
CA TYR A 169 -1.27 -1.28 16.53
C TYR A 169 -0.09 -0.39 16.14
N LEU A 170 0.08 0.79 16.75
CA LEU A 170 1.11 1.75 16.35
C LEU A 170 2.53 1.16 16.36
N ASP A 171 2.86 0.34 17.32
CA ASP A 171 4.14 -0.36 17.47
C ASP A 171 4.42 -1.38 16.36
N LYS A 172 3.37 -1.83 15.68
CA LYS A 172 3.43 -2.77 14.54
C LYS A 172 3.47 -2.07 13.19
N LEU A 173 3.39 -0.73 13.16
CA LEU A 173 3.34 0.08 11.94
C LEU A 173 4.65 0.86 11.76
N LEU A 174 5.25 0.76 10.58
CA LEU A 174 6.36 1.62 10.19
C LEU A 174 5.90 2.60 9.11
N PHE A 175 5.67 3.85 9.48
CA PHE A 175 5.38 4.91 8.52
C PHE A 175 6.64 5.32 7.75
N VAL A 176 6.51 5.35 6.41
CA VAL A 176 7.56 5.75 5.48
C VAL A 176 7.03 6.87 4.60
N ASP A 177 7.43 8.09 4.88
CA ASP A 177 7.04 9.25 4.08
C ASP A 177 7.74 9.24 2.71
N TYR A 178 6.96 9.44 1.64
CA TYR A 178 7.44 9.44 0.26
C TYR A 178 8.56 10.48 0.01
N ASN A 179 8.40 11.68 0.55
CA ASN A 179 9.38 12.74 0.35
C ASN A 179 10.68 12.43 1.09
N LYS A 180 10.60 11.85 2.30
CA LYS A 180 11.78 11.38 3.05
C LYS A 180 12.43 10.17 2.38
N LEU A 181 11.64 9.24 1.81
CA LEU A 181 12.19 8.13 1.03
C LEU A 181 13.00 8.65 -0.16
N CYS A 182 12.51 9.67 -0.85
CA CYS A 182 13.22 10.24 -1.99
C CYS A 182 14.43 11.13 -1.61
N SER A 183 14.37 11.84 -0.49
CA SER A 183 15.44 12.78 -0.08
C SER A 183 16.54 12.13 0.77
N THR A 184 16.19 11.13 1.57
CA THR A 184 17.10 10.43 2.48
C THR A 184 16.92 8.91 2.41
N PRO A 185 17.05 8.30 1.20
CA PRO A 185 16.69 6.90 0.96
C PRO A 185 17.48 5.93 1.85
N LYS A 186 18.77 6.14 2.03
CA LYS A 186 19.61 5.28 2.88
C LYS A 186 19.08 5.20 4.30
N MET A 187 18.64 6.34 4.86
CA MET A 187 18.09 6.39 6.21
C MET A 187 16.72 5.66 6.28
N GLN A 188 15.84 5.89 5.32
CA GLN A 188 14.52 5.25 5.31
C GLN A 188 14.62 3.74 5.12
N ILE A 189 15.47 3.27 4.22
CA ILE A 189 15.71 1.83 4.04
C ILE A 189 16.35 1.23 5.29
N LYS A 190 17.31 1.91 5.93
CA LYS A 190 17.85 1.45 7.21
C LYS A 190 16.77 1.28 8.28
N ARG A 191 15.82 2.24 8.42
CA ARG A 191 14.69 2.12 9.35
C ARG A 191 13.84 0.87 9.07
N ILE A 192 13.61 0.55 7.79
CA ILE A 192 12.87 -0.66 7.41
C ILE A 192 13.63 -1.91 7.82
N TYR A 193 14.93 -1.98 7.53
CA TYR A 193 15.75 -3.12 7.91
C TYR A 193 15.86 -3.30 9.42
N ASP A 194 16.00 -2.22 10.17
CA ASP A 194 16.03 -2.25 11.64
C ASP A 194 14.67 -2.71 12.21
N PHE A 195 13.54 -2.23 11.66
CA PHE A 195 12.19 -2.57 12.12
C PHE A 195 11.85 -4.06 11.95
N PHE A 196 12.31 -4.66 10.86
CA PHE A 196 12.11 -6.09 10.58
C PHE A 196 13.31 -6.95 11.00
N GLU A 197 14.32 -6.37 11.62
CA GLU A 197 15.54 -7.07 12.05
C GLU A 197 16.23 -7.83 10.89
N LEU A 198 16.25 -7.21 9.70
CA LEU A 198 16.81 -7.83 8.50
C LEU A 198 18.32 -7.63 8.41
N PRO A 199 19.07 -8.60 7.84
CA PRO A 199 20.48 -8.42 7.53
C PRO A 199 20.71 -7.24 6.60
N LYS A 200 21.69 -6.40 6.88
CA LYS A 200 22.02 -5.22 6.08
C LYS A 200 22.30 -5.58 4.63
N PHE A 201 21.81 -4.74 3.73
CA PHE A 201 22.06 -4.81 2.29
C PHE A 201 22.29 -3.40 1.73
N ASN A 202 23.18 -3.28 0.74
CA ASN A 202 23.46 -2.00 0.09
C ASN A 202 22.61 -1.87 -1.17
N HIS A 203 21.67 -0.92 -1.16
CA HIS A 203 20.81 -0.61 -2.29
C HIS A 203 21.44 0.45 -3.20
N ASP A 204 21.22 0.33 -4.51
CA ASP A 204 21.56 1.36 -5.50
C ASP A 204 20.30 2.20 -5.82
N PHE A 205 20.31 3.45 -5.37
CA PHE A 205 19.18 4.37 -5.59
C PHE A 205 19.25 5.11 -6.93
N ASN A 206 20.33 4.92 -7.70
CA ASN A 206 20.50 5.51 -9.02
C ASN A 206 20.11 4.55 -10.16
N ASN A 207 19.90 3.26 -9.83
CA ASN A 207 19.50 2.25 -10.78
C ASN A 207 18.46 1.32 -10.19
N ILE A 208 17.19 1.80 -10.13
CA ILE A 208 16.06 1.03 -9.61
C ILE A 208 15.37 0.39 -10.81
N GLU A 209 15.45 -0.91 -10.91
CA GLU A 209 14.78 -1.69 -11.95
C GLU A 209 13.32 -1.97 -11.56
N GLN A 210 12.44 -1.89 -12.54
CA GLN A 210 11.07 -2.33 -12.38
C GLN A 210 11.03 -3.85 -12.56
N THR A 211 10.73 -4.57 -11.48
CA THR A 211 10.80 -6.05 -11.48
C THR A 211 9.64 -6.73 -12.19
N GLU A 212 8.53 -6.01 -12.41
CA GLU A 212 7.35 -6.54 -13.08
C GLU A 212 6.75 -5.50 -14.04
N GLU A 213 6.27 -5.95 -15.19
CA GLU A 213 5.47 -5.14 -16.10
C GLU A 213 3.99 -5.19 -15.67
N TYR A 214 3.38 -4.02 -15.54
CA TYR A 214 1.98 -3.89 -15.14
C TYR A 214 1.10 -3.56 -16.32
N ASN A 215 0.03 -4.33 -16.48
CA ASN A 215 -1.04 -3.96 -17.40
C ASN A 215 -2.07 -3.06 -16.68
N ASP A 216 -1.65 -1.83 -16.38
CA ASP A 216 -2.49 -0.82 -15.71
C ASP A 216 -3.78 -0.50 -16.50
N ILE A 217 -3.80 -0.81 -17.81
CA ILE A 217 -4.97 -0.58 -18.70
C ILE A 217 -6.18 -1.41 -18.23
N VAL A 218 -5.96 -2.62 -17.73
CA VAL A 218 -7.03 -3.50 -17.23
C VAL A 218 -7.79 -2.83 -16.07
N THR A 219 -7.11 -2.01 -15.28
CA THR A 219 -7.71 -1.27 -14.16
C THR A 219 -8.19 0.13 -14.56
N GLY A 220 -8.19 0.46 -15.84
CA GLY A 220 -8.58 1.78 -16.33
C GLY A 220 -7.53 2.88 -16.15
N HIS A 221 -6.29 2.51 -15.84
CA HIS A 221 -5.20 3.44 -15.57
C HIS A 221 -4.09 3.32 -16.62
N VAL A 222 -3.21 4.31 -16.67
CA VAL A 222 -1.98 4.26 -17.47
C VAL A 222 -0.82 4.72 -16.62
N ASP A 223 0.29 4.00 -16.67
CA ASP A 223 1.50 4.32 -15.92
C ASP A 223 1.30 4.45 -14.38
N LEU A 224 0.25 3.81 -13.82
CA LEU A 224 -0.04 3.87 -12.39
C LEU A 224 1.10 3.31 -11.54
N HIS A 225 1.67 2.17 -11.98
CA HIS A 225 2.73 1.45 -11.30
C HIS A 225 4.12 1.65 -11.92
N LYS A 226 4.22 2.49 -12.96
CA LYS A 226 5.51 2.77 -13.59
C LYS A 226 6.42 3.56 -12.65
N ILE A 227 7.63 3.05 -12.44
CA ILE A 227 8.68 3.72 -11.68
C ILE A 227 9.73 4.34 -12.61
N ARG A 228 10.57 5.19 -12.04
CA ARG A 228 11.75 5.73 -12.73
C ARG A 228 12.99 4.99 -12.26
N PRO A 229 14.01 4.84 -13.14
CA PRO A 229 15.26 4.16 -12.77
C PRO A 229 16.04 4.87 -11.66
N GLN A 230 15.91 6.19 -11.56
CA GLN A 230 16.55 6.98 -10.52
C GLN A 230 15.55 7.48 -9.49
N LEU A 231 15.99 7.46 -8.24
CA LEU A 231 15.20 7.98 -7.14
C LEU A 231 15.21 9.51 -7.16
N GLU A 232 14.16 10.09 -7.70
CA GLU A 232 13.98 11.54 -7.76
C GLU A 232 12.69 11.95 -7.04
N LYS A 233 12.80 12.97 -6.19
CA LYS A 233 11.62 13.60 -5.61
C LYS A 233 10.77 14.18 -6.73
N GLN A 234 9.55 13.67 -6.86
CA GLN A 234 8.58 14.25 -7.77
C GLN A 234 7.95 15.48 -7.11
N THR A 235 8.52 16.66 -7.41
CA THR A 235 7.86 17.92 -7.06
C THR A 235 6.64 18.10 -7.97
N THR A 236 5.47 17.91 -7.39
CA THR A 236 4.22 18.31 -8.05
C THR A 236 3.87 19.69 -7.52
N ASN A 237 3.70 20.66 -8.42
CA ASN A 237 3.14 21.94 -8.00
C ASN A 237 1.65 21.74 -7.70
N CYS A 238 1.35 21.47 -6.43
CA CYS A 238 -0.02 21.13 -6.02
C CYS A 238 -1.01 22.23 -6.32
N ILE A 239 -0.61 23.50 -6.20
CA ILE A 239 -1.46 24.66 -6.48
C ILE A 239 -1.83 24.72 -7.98
N GLU A 240 -0.92 24.36 -8.87
CA GLU A 240 -1.19 24.28 -10.31
C GLU A 240 -2.29 23.27 -10.67
N TYR A 241 -2.31 22.15 -9.95
CA TYR A 241 -3.25 21.06 -10.22
C TYR A 241 -4.57 21.20 -9.46
N LEU A 242 -4.56 21.71 -8.23
CA LEU A 242 -5.72 21.76 -7.35
C LEU A 242 -6.32 23.19 -7.22
N GLY A 243 -5.52 24.23 -7.40
CA GLY A 243 -5.83 25.58 -6.93
C GLY A 243 -5.46 25.75 -5.44
N LEU A 244 -5.40 27.02 -5.01
CA LEU A 244 -4.94 27.36 -3.65
C LEU A 244 -5.87 26.81 -2.57
N ASP A 245 -7.17 27.00 -2.71
CA ASP A 245 -8.17 26.63 -1.70
C ASP A 245 -8.16 25.12 -1.41
N LEU A 246 -8.15 24.27 -2.46
CA LEU A 246 -8.10 22.82 -2.30
C LEU A 246 -6.74 22.38 -1.77
N TYR A 247 -5.65 23.01 -2.22
CA TYR A 247 -4.33 22.73 -1.67
C TYR A 247 -4.30 22.99 -0.16
N GLU A 248 -4.75 24.16 0.30
CA GLU A 248 -4.79 24.50 1.73
C GLU A 248 -5.69 23.55 2.52
N GLN A 249 -6.83 23.14 1.95
CA GLN A 249 -7.74 22.21 2.58
C GLN A 249 -7.06 20.86 2.84
N TYR A 250 -6.41 20.27 1.82
CA TYR A 250 -5.87 18.91 1.91
C TYR A 250 -4.43 18.82 2.41
N ASN A 251 -3.70 19.92 2.47
CA ASN A 251 -2.33 19.95 2.97
C ASN A 251 -2.22 19.78 4.50
N ARG A 252 -3.33 19.85 5.24
CA ARG A 252 -3.36 19.87 6.72
C ARG A 252 -3.55 18.50 7.37
N GLU A 253 -3.90 17.47 6.62
CA GLU A 253 -4.30 16.17 7.17
C GLU A 253 -3.12 15.18 7.27
N ILE A 254 -2.11 15.51 8.07
CA ILE A 254 -0.88 14.71 8.22
C ILE A 254 -0.83 14.16 9.66
N PHE A 255 -1.50 13.04 9.91
CA PHE A 255 -1.54 12.44 11.25
C PHE A 255 -0.27 11.63 11.59
N TRP A 256 0.53 11.25 10.61
CA TRP A 256 1.73 10.41 10.79
C TRP A 256 3.02 11.18 11.04
N ASP A 257 3.02 12.51 11.00
CA ASP A 257 4.24 13.34 11.09
C ASP A 257 5.11 13.03 12.31
N ALA A 258 4.51 12.63 13.42
CA ALA A 258 5.23 12.28 14.63
C ALA A 258 6.01 10.96 14.53
N TRP A 259 5.76 10.12 13.51
CA TRP A 259 6.30 8.75 13.40
C TRP A 259 7.15 8.49 12.14
N VAL A 260 7.39 9.49 11.28
CA VAL A 260 8.15 9.36 10.03
C VAL A 260 9.59 9.89 10.12
#